data_5ed0b79c478bd04d0a7787e5188f9b6a
#
_entry.id   5ed0b79c478bd04d0a7787e5188f9b6a
#
_cell.length_a   1.000
_cell.length_b   1.000
_cell.length_c   1.000
_cell.angle_alpha   90.00
_cell.angle_beta   90.00
_cell.angle_gamma   90.00
#
_symmetry.space_group_name_H-M   'P 1'
#
loop_
_entity.id
_entity.type
_entity.pdbx_description
1 polymer ?
#
loop_
_entity_poly.entity_id
_entity_poly.type
_entity_poly.pdbx_seq_one_letter_code
_entity_poly.pdbx_strand_id
1 'polypeptide(L)'
;RQRQRCIRDSFKSKEHLILHSFPLIPENDPSLLLIGAGMAPLKPYFTGKLVPPSYRVTTSQKCIRTDDIDNVGRTARHHTFFEMLGNFSFGNYFKKEAISWAWEFLTKVLELDTDKLYVTIYPDDKEAYDYWHNMIGLADERIFKFDDNFWEIGEGPCGPDSEIFYDLGPERGCGKPTCTVGCDCDRYLEIWNLVFTQYNRTKDGKYEPLAKKNIDTGCGLERLASVIQQKESNFETDLIFPIIEKVIAISGGDYSDPRQKMAMKVIADHIRAITFMISDGILPSNEGRGYVLRRILRRAVRFGRLL
;
A
#
# COMPACT_ATOMS: atom_id res chain seq x y z
N ARG A 1 15.31 5.27 2.63
CA ARG A 1 15.45 6.62 2.01
C ARG A 1 15.71 6.52 0.49
N GLN A 2 16.60 5.62 0.02
CA GLN A 2 16.94 5.50 -1.41
C GLN A 2 15.71 5.11 -2.26
N ARG A 3 14.87 4.16 -1.82
CA ARG A 3 13.67 3.71 -2.55
C ARG A 3 12.57 4.76 -2.59
N GLN A 4 12.37 5.50 -1.50
CA GLN A 4 11.49 6.68 -1.51
C GLN A 4 11.98 7.75 -2.48
N ARG A 5 13.30 7.89 -2.66
CA ARG A 5 13.89 8.78 -3.66
C ARG A 5 13.59 8.29 -5.08
N CYS A 6 13.74 6.99 -5.36
CA CYS A 6 13.52 6.46 -6.71
C CYS A 6 12.14 6.83 -7.26
N ILE A 7 11.05 6.62 -6.50
CA ILE A 7 9.72 7.00 -6.98
C ILE A 7 9.56 8.51 -7.09
N ARG A 8 10.05 9.28 -6.09
CA ARG A 8 9.97 10.75 -6.13
C ARG A 8 10.72 11.33 -7.30
N ASP A 9 11.93 10.85 -7.59
CA ASP A 9 12.75 11.32 -8.71
C ASP A 9 12.13 10.91 -10.06
N SER A 10 11.59 9.69 -10.16
CA SER A 10 10.86 9.22 -11.33
C SER A 10 9.66 10.10 -11.63
N PHE A 11 8.79 10.35 -10.65
CA PHE A 11 7.60 11.17 -10.88
C PHE A 11 7.91 12.68 -10.92
N LYS A 12 9.00 13.14 -10.30
CA LYS A 12 9.51 14.49 -10.51
C LYS A 12 9.87 14.74 -11.98
N SER A 13 10.49 13.75 -12.66
CA SER A 13 10.78 13.84 -14.09
C SER A 13 9.51 13.89 -14.98
N LYS A 14 8.37 13.48 -14.44
CA LYS A 14 7.02 13.59 -15.03
C LYS A 14 6.26 14.83 -14.50
N GLU A 15 6.98 15.84 -14.00
CA GLU A 15 6.44 17.13 -13.51
C GLU A 15 5.55 17.03 -12.28
N HIS A 16 5.72 16.01 -11.44
CA HIS A 16 5.00 15.92 -10.17
C HIS A 16 5.69 16.74 -9.08
N LEU A 17 4.88 17.52 -8.36
CA LEU A 17 5.33 18.17 -7.12
C LEU A 17 5.49 17.12 -6.03
N ILE A 18 6.69 17.08 -5.42
CA ILE A 18 6.93 16.20 -4.29
C ILE A 18 6.33 16.83 -3.03
N LEU A 19 5.38 16.16 -2.41
CA LEU A 19 4.83 16.54 -1.12
C LEU A 19 5.46 15.69 0.00
N HIS A 20 5.60 16.31 1.18
CA HIS A 20 5.96 15.57 2.39
C HIS A 20 4.80 14.69 2.86
N SER A 21 5.13 13.65 3.65
CA SER A 21 4.12 12.85 4.33
C SER A 21 3.30 13.72 5.27
N PHE A 22 2.00 13.59 5.18
CA PHE A 22 1.07 14.21 6.14
C PHE A 22 1.12 13.45 7.47
N PRO A 23 0.68 14.09 8.58
CA PRO A 23 0.47 13.41 9.85
C PRO A 23 -0.51 12.23 9.72
N LEU A 24 -0.38 11.24 10.61
CA LEU A 24 -1.33 10.12 10.69
C LEU A 24 -2.72 10.55 11.19
N ILE A 25 -2.82 11.75 11.78
CA ILE A 25 -4.08 12.35 12.22
C ILE A 25 -4.71 13.06 11.03
N PRO A 26 -5.93 12.63 10.59
CA PRO A 26 -6.63 13.31 9.50
C PRO A 26 -6.97 14.75 9.88
N GLU A 27 -6.63 15.69 9.01
CA GLU A 27 -7.05 17.09 9.14
C GLU A 27 -8.42 17.27 8.45
N ASN A 28 -9.41 17.80 9.19
CA ASN A 28 -10.72 18.14 8.65
C ASN A 28 -11.51 16.98 8.00
N ASP A 29 -11.19 15.72 8.32
CA ASP A 29 -11.95 14.56 7.89
C ASP A 29 -12.40 13.71 9.08
N PRO A 30 -13.60 13.95 9.64
CA PRO A 30 -14.12 13.20 10.77
C PRO A 30 -14.52 11.76 10.41
N SER A 31 -14.58 11.40 9.13
CA SER A 31 -14.91 10.05 8.68
C SER A 31 -13.76 9.06 8.90
N LEU A 32 -12.54 9.56 9.06
CA LEU A 32 -11.34 8.77 9.25
C LEU A 32 -10.77 8.91 10.65
N LEU A 33 -10.48 7.80 11.28
CA LEU A 33 -9.79 7.80 12.58
C LEU A 33 -8.28 8.07 12.42
N LEU A 34 -7.67 7.42 11.45
CA LEU A 34 -6.24 7.52 11.10
C LEU A 34 -6.08 7.51 9.57
N ILE A 35 -4.96 8.04 9.10
CA ILE A 35 -4.62 7.98 7.68
C ILE A 35 -4.19 6.56 7.32
N GLY A 36 -4.98 5.90 6.49
CA GLY A 36 -4.75 4.53 6.02
C GLY A 36 -4.43 4.39 4.53
N ALA A 37 -4.39 5.51 3.78
CA ALA A 37 -4.09 5.52 2.35
C ALA A 37 -3.42 6.82 1.94
N GLY A 38 -2.64 6.79 0.86
CA GLY A 38 -1.92 7.95 0.35
C GLY A 38 -2.83 9.10 -0.08
N MET A 39 -4.01 8.77 -0.61
CA MET A 39 -4.98 9.76 -1.07
C MET A 39 -5.78 10.42 0.07
N ALA A 40 -5.85 9.82 1.25
CA ALA A 40 -6.74 10.27 2.31
C ALA A 40 -6.55 11.76 2.68
N PRO A 41 -5.31 12.28 2.86
CA PRO A 41 -5.11 13.70 3.09
C PRO A 41 -5.37 14.57 1.86
N LEU A 42 -5.49 14.00 0.68
CA LEU A 42 -5.66 14.68 -0.59
C LEU A 42 -7.13 14.71 -1.09
N LYS A 43 -8.07 14.07 -0.36
CA LYS A 43 -9.51 14.03 -0.70
C LYS A 43 -10.10 15.36 -1.18
N PRO A 44 -9.82 16.52 -0.54
CA PRO A 44 -10.41 17.79 -0.97
C PRO A 44 -10.01 18.22 -2.39
N TYR A 45 -8.84 17.78 -2.86
CA TYR A 45 -8.38 18.06 -4.23
C TYR A 45 -9.09 17.19 -5.27
N PHE A 46 -9.34 15.90 -4.92
CA PHE A 46 -10.09 14.99 -5.79
C PHE A 46 -11.53 15.44 -6.01
N THR A 47 -12.15 15.97 -4.98
CA THR A 47 -13.54 16.47 -5.05
C THR A 47 -13.67 17.89 -5.59
N GLY A 48 -12.55 18.58 -5.83
CA GLY A 48 -12.55 19.98 -6.25
C GLY A 48 -12.92 20.98 -5.16
N LYS A 49 -13.03 20.56 -3.89
CA LYS A 49 -13.31 21.46 -2.75
C LYS A 49 -12.16 22.43 -2.50
N LEU A 50 -10.94 22.00 -2.80
CA LEU A 50 -9.74 22.83 -2.71
C LEU A 50 -8.96 22.78 -4.02
N VAL A 51 -8.26 23.85 -4.33
CA VAL A 51 -7.31 23.90 -5.45
C VAL A 51 -6.01 23.22 -5.00
N PRO A 52 -5.52 22.20 -5.73
CA PRO A 52 -4.28 21.54 -5.34
C PRO A 52 -3.06 22.44 -5.59
N PRO A 53 -1.97 22.27 -4.82
CA PRO A 53 -0.72 23.03 -5.03
C PRO A 53 -0.05 22.71 -6.38
N SER A 54 -0.36 21.57 -6.95
CA SER A 54 -0.04 21.14 -8.32
C SER A 54 -1.09 20.12 -8.77
N TYR A 55 -1.41 20.08 -10.05
CA TYR A 55 -2.30 19.05 -10.60
C TYR A 55 -1.66 17.67 -10.72
N ARG A 56 -0.34 17.57 -10.52
CA ARG A 56 0.43 16.33 -10.39
C ARG A 56 1.22 16.38 -9.09
N VAL A 57 1.00 15.43 -8.20
CA VAL A 57 1.78 15.31 -6.96
C VAL A 57 2.26 13.88 -6.75
N THR A 58 3.35 13.73 -6.01
CA THR A 58 3.86 12.43 -5.55
C THR A 58 4.23 12.50 -4.08
N THR A 59 3.93 11.42 -3.35
CA THR A 59 4.20 11.33 -1.91
C THR A 59 4.79 9.99 -1.53
N SER A 60 5.39 9.95 -0.33
CA SER A 60 5.60 8.73 0.45
C SER A 60 4.87 8.93 1.77
N GLN A 61 3.63 8.43 1.85
CA GLN A 61 2.71 8.71 2.94
C GLN A 61 2.78 7.64 4.02
N LYS A 62 2.93 8.07 5.27
CA LYS A 62 2.75 7.22 6.46
C LYS A 62 1.30 6.77 6.55
N CYS A 63 1.08 5.47 6.75
CA CYS A 63 -0.25 4.88 6.86
C CYS A 63 -0.34 3.96 8.07
N ILE A 64 -1.53 3.94 8.69
CA ILE A 64 -1.91 2.99 9.74
C ILE A 64 -3.18 2.26 9.31
N ARG A 65 -3.12 0.93 9.30
CA ARG A 65 -4.28 0.03 9.14
C ARG A 65 -4.28 -1.00 10.27
N THR A 66 -5.41 -1.21 10.89
CA THR A 66 -5.56 -2.16 12.01
C THR A 66 -6.57 -3.27 11.75
N ASP A 67 -7.19 -3.29 10.58
CA ASP A 67 -8.18 -4.29 10.20
C ASP A 67 -7.57 -5.69 10.17
N ASP A 68 -6.34 -5.80 9.64
CA ASP A 68 -5.57 -7.03 9.53
C ASP A 68 -4.54 -7.23 10.65
N ILE A 69 -4.72 -6.61 11.81
CA ILE A 69 -3.73 -6.66 12.91
C ILE A 69 -3.40 -8.10 13.35
N ASP A 70 -4.34 -9.03 13.23
CA ASP A 70 -4.15 -10.42 13.60
C ASP A 70 -3.31 -11.21 12.59
N ASN A 71 -3.18 -10.71 11.36
CA ASN A 71 -2.33 -11.27 10.31
C ASN A 71 -0.87 -10.80 10.43
N VAL A 72 -0.61 -9.72 11.18
CA VAL A 72 0.75 -9.20 11.41
C VAL A 72 1.62 -10.24 12.10
N GLY A 73 2.75 -10.55 11.48
CA GLY A 73 3.70 -11.57 11.92
C GLY A 73 3.38 -12.99 11.47
N ARG A 74 2.15 -13.26 10.99
CA ARG A 74 1.72 -14.56 10.46
C ARG A 74 1.91 -14.67 8.95
N THR A 75 1.58 -13.61 8.23
CA THR A 75 1.81 -13.51 6.78
C THR A 75 3.11 -12.78 6.48
N ALA A 76 3.57 -12.87 5.25
CA ALA A 76 4.78 -12.19 4.81
C ALA A 76 4.60 -10.68 4.58
N ARG A 77 3.35 -10.20 4.41
CA ARG A 77 3.00 -8.92 3.80
C ARG A 77 2.21 -7.93 4.66
N HIS A 78 1.57 -8.37 5.77
CA HIS A 78 0.70 -7.49 6.57
C HIS A 78 1.47 -6.71 7.64
N HIS A 79 1.17 -5.41 7.69
CA HIS A 79 1.71 -4.45 8.65
C HIS A 79 0.62 -3.58 9.25
N THR A 80 0.82 -3.15 10.50
CA THR A 80 0.00 -2.09 11.11
C THR A 80 0.42 -0.71 10.59
N PHE A 81 1.73 -0.44 10.56
CA PHE A 81 2.32 0.76 9.97
C PHE A 81 3.07 0.41 8.69
N PHE A 82 2.83 1.17 7.64
CA PHE A 82 3.57 1.06 6.38
C PHE A 82 3.66 2.42 5.68
N GLU A 83 4.54 2.52 4.70
CA GLU A 83 4.65 3.70 3.85
C GLU A 83 4.04 3.38 2.48
N MET A 84 3.14 4.24 2.03
CA MET A 84 2.51 4.15 0.72
C MET A 84 3.15 5.18 -0.21
N LEU A 85 3.83 4.68 -1.21
CA LEU A 85 4.35 5.49 -2.31
C LEU A 85 3.22 5.75 -3.29
N GLY A 86 3.01 7.00 -3.71
CA GLY A 86 1.91 7.34 -4.60
C GLY A 86 2.23 8.46 -5.56
N ASN A 87 1.58 8.41 -6.71
CA ASN A 87 1.47 9.51 -7.65
C ASN A 87 0.00 9.80 -7.92
N PHE A 88 -0.34 11.08 -8.01
CA PHE A 88 -1.71 11.55 -8.05
C PHE A 88 -1.89 12.56 -9.17
N SER A 89 -3.06 12.50 -9.83
CA SER A 89 -3.48 13.46 -10.84
C SER A 89 -4.84 14.04 -10.48
N PHE A 90 -4.93 15.35 -10.41
CA PHE A 90 -6.19 16.06 -10.18
C PHE A 90 -6.73 16.62 -11.49
N GLY A 91 -7.23 15.71 -12.35
CA GLY A 91 -7.78 16.06 -13.66
C GLY A 91 -6.75 16.48 -14.69
N ASN A 92 -5.50 16.04 -14.58
CA ASN A 92 -4.43 16.38 -15.53
C ASN A 92 -4.08 15.22 -16.46
N TYR A 93 -3.84 14.02 -15.93
CA TYR A 93 -3.66 12.79 -16.70
C TYR A 93 -4.56 11.68 -16.15
N PHE A 94 -4.70 10.58 -16.90
CA PHE A 94 -5.57 9.49 -16.50
C PHE A 94 -4.93 8.11 -16.74
N LYS A 95 -5.70 7.08 -17.05
CA LYS A 95 -5.28 5.67 -17.12
C LYS A 95 -4.04 5.43 -17.97
N LYS A 96 -3.99 6.02 -19.18
CA LYS A 96 -2.90 5.80 -20.13
C LYS A 96 -1.54 6.12 -19.53
N GLU A 97 -1.41 7.33 -19.00
CA GLU A 97 -0.17 7.80 -18.38
C GLU A 97 0.12 7.04 -17.09
N ALA A 98 -0.90 6.82 -16.23
CA ALA A 98 -0.73 6.11 -14.97
C ALA A 98 -0.18 4.69 -15.20
N ILE A 99 -0.77 3.93 -16.11
CA ILE A 99 -0.34 2.57 -16.48
C ILE A 99 1.07 2.59 -17.09
N SER A 100 1.31 3.49 -18.06
CA SER A 100 2.61 3.58 -18.73
C SER A 100 3.74 3.91 -17.75
N TRP A 101 3.51 4.88 -16.85
CA TRP A 101 4.54 5.32 -15.90
C TRP A 101 4.76 4.32 -14.76
N ALA A 102 3.71 3.63 -14.32
CA ALA A 102 3.85 2.53 -13.37
C ALA A 102 4.68 1.40 -13.96
N TRP A 103 4.37 0.98 -15.20
CA TRP A 103 5.13 -0.03 -15.90
C TRP A 103 6.59 0.37 -16.14
N GLU A 104 6.82 1.59 -16.63
CA GLU A 104 8.16 2.16 -16.80
C GLU A 104 8.95 2.15 -15.49
N PHE A 105 8.32 2.57 -14.38
CA PHE A 105 8.98 2.59 -13.09
C PHE A 105 9.39 1.19 -12.62
N LEU A 106 8.49 0.22 -12.71
CA LEU A 106 8.77 -1.15 -12.27
C LEU A 106 9.82 -1.85 -13.14
N THR A 107 9.74 -1.67 -14.47
CA THR A 107 10.53 -2.48 -15.42
C THR A 107 11.83 -1.81 -15.85
N LYS A 108 11.89 -0.45 -15.90
CA LYS A 108 13.08 0.29 -16.36
C LYS A 108 13.85 0.96 -15.21
N VAL A 109 13.14 1.44 -14.17
CA VAL A 109 13.80 2.12 -13.04
C VAL A 109 14.19 1.12 -11.96
N LEU A 110 13.32 0.17 -11.65
CA LEU A 110 13.56 -0.87 -10.65
C LEU A 110 14.06 -2.19 -11.25
N GLU A 111 14.03 -2.33 -12.57
CA GLU A 111 14.51 -3.50 -13.31
C GLU A 111 13.89 -4.82 -12.85
N LEU A 112 12.60 -4.78 -12.46
CA LEU A 112 11.88 -6.00 -12.08
C LEU A 112 11.67 -6.88 -13.31
N ASP A 113 11.75 -8.19 -13.09
CA ASP A 113 11.50 -9.20 -14.11
C ASP A 113 10.06 -9.11 -14.64
N THR A 114 9.93 -8.73 -15.91
CA THR A 114 8.64 -8.56 -16.57
C THR A 114 7.84 -9.85 -16.64
N ASP A 115 8.50 -11.01 -16.66
CA ASP A 115 7.82 -12.31 -16.73
C ASP A 115 7.13 -12.70 -15.43
N LYS A 116 7.43 -12.02 -14.35
CA LYS A 116 6.83 -12.19 -13.03
C LYS A 116 5.74 -11.16 -12.71
N LEU A 117 5.46 -10.23 -13.62
CA LEU A 117 4.44 -9.20 -13.42
C LEU A 117 3.10 -9.63 -14.00
N TYR A 118 2.05 -9.52 -13.20
CA TYR A 118 0.66 -9.81 -13.51
C TYR A 118 -0.19 -8.61 -13.12
N VAL A 119 -1.34 -8.45 -13.75
CA VAL A 119 -2.26 -7.35 -13.42
C VAL A 119 -3.68 -7.85 -13.24
N THR A 120 -4.43 -7.13 -12.41
CA THR A 120 -5.86 -7.29 -12.29
C THR A 120 -6.56 -6.02 -12.75
N ILE A 121 -7.80 -6.16 -13.23
CA ILE A 121 -8.64 -5.04 -13.67
C ILE A 121 -10.09 -5.30 -13.28
N TYR A 122 -10.87 -4.24 -13.17
CA TYR A 122 -12.32 -4.34 -13.08
C TYR A 122 -12.90 -4.94 -14.38
N PRO A 123 -13.86 -5.88 -14.34
CA PRO A 123 -14.32 -6.63 -15.51
C PRO A 123 -14.80 -5.77 -16.68
N ASP A 124 -15.48 -4.67 -16.37
CA ASP A 124 -16.04 -3.75 -17.36
C ASP A 124 -15.07 -2.63 -17.80
N ASP A 125 -13.86 -2.59 -17.25
CA ASP A 125 -12.86 -1.59 -17.60
C ASP A 125 -12.07 -1.98 -18.87
N LYS A 126 -12.75 -1.90 -20.00
CA LYS A 126 -12.18 -2.20 -21.33
C LYS A 126 -11.00 -1.29 -21.69
N GLU A 127 -11.01 -0.04 -21.19
CA GLU A 127 -9.94 0.92 -21.45
C GLU A 127 -8.65 0.50 -20.74
N ALA A 128 -8.72 0.06 -19.45
CA ALA A 128 -7.58 -0.46 -18.73
C ALA A 128 -7.05 -1.75 -19.39
N TYR A 129 -7.95 -2.66 -19.81
CA TYR A 129 -7.55 -3.86 -20.56
C TYR A 129 -6.76 -3.49 -21.83
N ASP A 130 -7.28 -2.55 -22.64
CA ASP A 130 -6.64 -2.13 -23.90
C ASP A 130 -5.24 -1.55 -23.65
N TYR A 131 -5.07 -0.75 -22.62
CA TYR A 131 -3.76 -0.22 -22.25
C TYR A 131 -2.78 -1.32 -21.79
N TRP A 132 -3.22 -2.28 -20.97
CA TRP A 132 -2.35 -3.37 -20.55
C TRP A 132 -2.00 -4.32 -21.69
N HIS A 133 -3.00 -4.72 -22.48
CA HIS A 133 -2.82 -5.70 -23.57
C HIS A 133 -2.14 -5.09 -24.79
N ASN A 134 -2.72 -4.03 -25.38
CA ASN A 134 -2.28 -3.49 -26.65
C ASN A 134 -1.12 -2.49 -26.52
N MET A 135 -1.13 -1.64 -25.49
CA MET A 135 -0.10 -0.60 -25.35
C MET A 135 1.15 -1.13 -24.63
N ILE A 136 0.98 -1.85 -23.51
CA ILE A 136 2.08 -2.43 -22.74
C ILE A 136 2.56 -3.74 -23.35
N GLY A 137 1.67 -4.52 -23.99
CA GLY A 137 1.99 -5.80 -24.59
C GLY A 137 1.89 -6.98 -23.64
N LEU A 138 1.14 -6.86 -22.55
CA LEU A 138 0.88 -7.98 -21.64
C LEU A 138 0.00 -9.02 -22.33
N ALA A 139 0.39 -10.29 -22.22
CA ALA A 139 -0.42 -11.41 -22.71
C ALA A 139 -1.70 -11.59 -21.86
N ASP A 140 -2.76 -12.10 -22.48
CA ASP A 140 -4.09 -12.27 -21.86
C ASP A 140 -4.04 -13.06 -20.55
N GLU A 141 -3.21 -14.10 -20.50
CA GLU A 141 -3.03 -14.96 -19.33
C GLU A 141 -2.38 -14.26 -18.12
N ARG A 142 -1.94 -13.03 -18.30
CA ARG A 142 -1.40 -12.18 -17.23
C ARG A 142 -2.34 -11.07 -16.79
N ILE A 143 -3.53 -10.97 -17.41
CA ILE A 143 -4.54 -9.96 -17.11
C ILE A 143 -5.77 -10.64 -16.52
N PHE A 144 -6.00 -10.46 -15.23
CA PHE A 144 -7.12 -11.06 -14.50
C PHE A 144 -8.23 -10.05 -14.29
N LYS A 145 -9.47 -10.53 -14.22
CA LYS A 145 -10.67 -9.68 -14.04
C LYS A 145 -11.35 -10.06 -12.74
N PHE A 146 -11.42 -9.11 -11.81
CA PHE A 146 -12.08 -9.29 -10.52
C PHE A 146 -13.07 -8.16 -10.25
N ASP A 147 -14.24 -8.50 -9.73
CA ASP A 147 -15.25 -7.52 -9.31
C ASP A 147 -14.75 -6.63 -8.17
N ASP A 148 -13.82 -7.15 -7.37
CA ASP A 148 -13.18 -6.42 -6.27
C ASP A 148 -12.19 -5.32 -6.73
N ASN A 149 -11.84 -5.25 -8.04
CA ASN A 149 -11.05 -4.15 -8.61
C ASN A 149 -11.87 -2.86 -8.77
N PHE A 150 -12.57 -2.49 -7.69
CA PHE A 150 -13.27 -1.22 -7.54
C PHE A 150 -12.97 -0.65 -6.16
N TRP A 151 -12.12 0.38 -6.11
CA TRP A 151 -11.66 0.96 -4.87
C TRP A 151 -12.60 2.04 -4.33
N GLU A 152 -12.94 1.94 -3.05
CA GLU A 152 -13.68 2.95 -2.31
C GLU A 152 -13.28 2.98 -0.83
N ILE A 153 -13.43 4.12 -0.19
CA ILE A 153 -13.23 4.30 1.24
C ILE A 153 -14.32 5.19 1.82
N GLY A 154 -15.40 4.56 2.30
CA GLY A 154 -16.55 5.26 2.84
C GLY A 154 -17.17 6.24 1.84
N GLU A 155 -17.50 7.46 2.28
CA GLU A 155 -17.94 8.55 1.41
C GLU A 155 -16.75 9.18 0.70
N GLY A 156 -16.88 9.51 -0.58
CA GLY A 156 -15.84 10.23 -1.29
C GLY A 156 -15.44 9.66 -2.64
N PRO A 157 -14.29 10.10 -3.16
CA PRO A 157 -13.78 9.68 -4.45
C PRO A 157 -13.54 8.17 -4.52
N CYS A 158 -13.98 7.54 -5.61
CA CYS A 158 -13.86 6.11 -5.84
C CYS A 158 -13.84 5.80 -7.35
N GLY A 159 -13.57 4.56 -7.70
CA GLY A 159 -13.59 4.10 -9.09
C GLY A 159 -12.96 2.74 -9.28
N PRO A 160 -13.04 2.19 -10.52
CA PRO A 160 -12.33 0.97 -10.86
C PRO A 160 -10.84 1.15 -10.66
N ASP A 161 -10.16 0.05 -10.40
CA ASP A 161 -8.73 0.05 -10.23
C ASP A 161 -8.06 -1.08 -11.02
N SER A 162 -6.74 -1.03 -11.05
CA SER A 162 -5.89 -2.06 -11.60
C SER A 162 -4.72 -2.29 -10.64
N GLU A 163 -4.59 -3.51 -10.16
CA GLU A 163 -3.51 -3.89 -9.26
C GLU A 163 -2.40 -4.59 -10.03
N ILE A 164 -1.16 -4.35 -9.63
CA ILE A 164 0.03 -4.99 -10.19
C ILE A 164 0.58 -5.95 -9.15
N PHE A 165 0.70 -7.22 -9.54
CA PHE A 165 1.22 -8.31 -8.73
C PHE A 165 2.58 -8.77 -9.23
N TYR A 166 3.41 -9.24 -8.30
CA TYR A 166 4.69 -9.88 -8.59
C TYR A 166 4.66 -11.34 -8.15
N ASP A 167 4.96 -12.28 -9.05
CA ASP A 167 5.07 -13.71 -8.73
C ASP A 167 6.39 -13.98 -8.02
N LEU A 168 6.30 -14.33 -6.74
CA LEU A 168 7.44 -14.68 -5.89
C LEU A 168 7.92 -16.13 -6.08
N GLY A 169 7.25 -16.90 -6.94
CA GLY A 169 7.58 -18.28 -7.24
C GLY A 169 6.64 -19.31 -6.59
N PRO A 170 6.56 -20.51 -7.18
CA PRO A 170 5.65 -21.56 -6.74
C PRO A 170 5.94 -22.06 -5.32
N GLU A 171 7.17 -21.92 -4.84
CA GLU A 171 7.59 -22.29 -3.48
C GLU A 171 6.92 -21.43 -2.39
N ARG A 172 6.39 -20.23 -2.78
CA ARG A 172 5.61 -19.35 -1.91
C ARG A 172 4.11 -19.61 -2.00
N GLY A 173 3.71 -20.47 -2.90
CA GLY A 173 2.31 -20.80 -3.16
C GLY A 173 1.70 -21.71 -2.10
N CYS A 174 0.37 -21.81 -2.14
CA CYS A 174 -0.39 -22.70 -1.26
C CYS A 174 -0.29 -24.20 -1.66
N GLY A 175 0.48 -24.55 -2.70
CA GLY A 175 0.63 -25.91 -3.22
C GLY A 175 -0.60 -26.47 -3.95
N LYS A 176 -1.67 -25.69 -4.11
CA LYS A 176 -2.87 -26.12 -4.84
C LYS A 176 -2.69 -25.90 -6.35
N PRO A 177 -3.21 -26.80 -7.20
CA PRO A 177 -3.20 -26.60 -8.65
C PRO A 177 -3.92 -25.32 -9.12
N THR A 178 -4.87 -24.83 -8.31
CA THR A 178 -5.65 -23.60 -8.56
C THR A 178 -4.96 -22.32 -8.06
N CYS A 179 -3.69 -22.41 -7.63
CA CYS A 179 -2.96 -21.24 -7.14
C CYS A 179 -2.71 -20.24 -8.30
N THR A 180 -3.33 -19.10 -8.22
CA THR A 180 -3.29 -18.03 -9.23
C THR A 180 -3.28 -16.65 -8.57
N VAL A 181 -3.22 -15.58 -9.36
CA VAL A 181 -3.43 -14.19 -8.87
C VAL A 181 -4.77 -14.11 -8.16
N GLY A 182 -4.82 -13.40 -7.03
CA GLY A 182 -5.99 -13.34 -6.14
C GLY A 182 -6.06 -14.47 -5.10
N CYS A 183 -5.12 -15.44 -5.10
CA CYS A 183 -5.02 -16.42 -4.03
C CYS A 183 -4.47 -15.75 -2.76
N ASP A 184 -5.03 -16.13 -1.58
CA ASP A 184 -4.59 -15.60 -0.27
C ASP A 184 -3.18 -16.04 0.17
N CYS A 185 -2.49 -16.86 -0.63
CA CYS A 185 -1.11 -17.24 -0.34
C CYS A 185 -0.12 -16.12 -0.65
N ASP A 186 1.15 -16.33 -0.25
CA ASP A 186 2.19 -15.32 -0.42
C ASP A 186 2.91 -15.39 -1.80
N ARG A 187 2.40 -16.16 -2.78
CA ARG A 187 3.02 -16.29 -4.10
C ARG A 187 2.87 -15.02 -4.93
N TYR A 188 1.63 -14.57 -5.15
CA TYR A 188 1.34 -13.39 -5.95
C TYR A 188 1.18 -12.19 -5.02
N LEU A 189 2.23 -11.40 -4.91
CA LEU A 189 2.26 -10.24 -4.02
C LEU A 189 1.78 -9.01 -4.78
N GLU A 190 0.65 -8.44 -4.38
CA GLU A 190 0.23 -7.11 -4.82
C GLU A 190 1.28 -6.08 -4.39
N ILE A 191 1.90 -5.40 -5.35
CA ILE A 191 2.93 -4.38 -5.10
C ILE A 191 2.44 -2.95 -5.37
N TRP A 192 1.46 -2.77 -6.26
CA TRP A 192 0.94 -1.45 -6.62
C TRP A 192 -0.53 -1.53 -6.99
N ASN A 193 -1.34 -0.58 -6.50
CA ASN A 193 -2.71 -0.37 -6.93
C ASN A 193 -2.83 0.98 -7.65
N LEU A 194 -3.45 1.00 -8.84
CA LEU A 194 -3.72 2.16 -9.68
C LEU A 194 -5.23 2.41 -9.70
N VAL A 195 -5.70 3.39 -8.93
CA VAL A 195 -7.13 3.71 -8.82
C VAL A 195 -7.50 4.81 -9.83
N PHE A 196 -8.47 4.51 -10.67
CA PHE A 196 -9.02 5.40 -11.69
C PHE A 196 -10.24 6.12 -11.14
N THR A 197 -9.99 7.13 -10.31
CA THR A 197 -11.01 7.85 -9.55
C THR A 197 -11.86 8.70 -10.48
N GLN A 198 -13.08 8.24 -10.74
CA GLN A 198 -14.03 8.89 -11.65
C GLN A 198 -15.43 9.09 -11.06
N TYR A 199 -15.68 8.56 -9.87
CA TYR A 199 -16.93 8.69 -9.15
C TYR A 199 -16.71 9.27 -7.76
N ASN A 200 -17.79 9.80 -7.18
CA ASN A 200 -17.89 10.15 -5.77
C ASN A 200 -19.02 9.32 -5.15
N ARG A 201 -18.70 8.51 -4.16
CA ARG A 201 -19.71 7.78 -3.39
C ARG A 201 -20.33 8.74 -2.38
N THR A 202 -21.64 8.88 -2.46
CA THR A 202 -22.42 9.72 -1.56
C THR A 202 -22.79 8.97 -0.27
N LYS A 203 -23.28 9.68 0.73
CA LYS A 203 -23.68 9.10 2.03
C LYS A 203 -24.76 8.03 1.91
N ASP A 204 -25.66 8.15 0.93
CA ASP A 204 -26.71 7.18 0.63
C ASP A 204 -26.24 6.05 -0.31
N GLY A 205 -24.93 5.94 -0.55
CA GLY A 205 -24.31 4.85 -1.28
C GLY A 205 -24.38 4.95 -2.80
N LYS A 206 -24.81 6.10 -3.36
CA LYS A 206 -24.85 6.30 -4.80
C LYS A 206 -23.50 6.74 -5.34
N TYR A 207 -23.21 6.36 -6.58
CA TYR A 207 -22.01 6.78 -7.31
C TYR A 207 -22.38 7.92 -8.27
N GLU A 208 -21.84 9.11 -8.01
CA GLU A 208 -22.00 10.28 -8.86
C GLU A 208 -20.70 10.53 -9.64
N PRO A 209 -20.75 10.79 -10.96
CA PRO A 209 -19.56 11.11 -11.71
C PRO A 209 -18.85 12.35 -11.16
N LEU A 210 -17.54 12.28 -11.00
CA LEU A 210 -16.72 13.47 -10.69
C LEU A 210 -16.63 14.39 -11.89
N ALA A 211 -16.57 15.70 -11.64
CA ALA A 211 -16.39 16.71 -12.69
C ALA A 211 -15.08 16.51 -13.48
N LYS A 212 -14.06 15.93 -12.85
CA LYS A 212 -12.79 15.56 -13.48
C LYS A 212 -12.41 14.16 -13.06
N LYS A 213 -11.85 13.39 -13.99
CA LYS A 213 -11.24 12.11 -13.73
C LYS A 213 -9.88 12.32 -13.09
N ASN A 214 -9.57 11.56 -12.06
CA ASN A 214 -8.35 11.70 -11.28
C ASN A 214 -7.60 10.36 -11.21
N ILE A 215 -6.32 10.41 -10.86
CA ILE A 215 -5.50 9.24 -10.55
C ILE A 215 -5.09 9.28 -9.09
N ASP A 216 -5.33 8.16 -8.42
CA ASP A 216 -4.80 7.81 -7.12
C ASP A 216 -3.99 6.53 -7.27
N THR A 217 -2.76 6.47 -6.77
CA THR A 217 -2.00 5.24 -6.77
C THR A 217 -1.37 4.96 -5.40
N GLY A 218 -1.25 3.67 -5.08
CA GLY A 218 -0.64 3.22 -3.84
C GLY A 218 0.27 2.01 -4.03
N CYS A 219 1.59 2.24 -3.87
CA CYS A 219 2.61 1.20 -3.86
C CYS A 219 3.17 1.03 -2.45
N GLY A 220 3.06 -0.17 -1.88
CA GLY A 220 3.61 -0.46 -0.56
C GLY A 220 5.14 -0.47 -0.57
N LEU A 221 5.78 0.47 0.14
CA LEU A 221 7.24 0.54 0.22
C LEU A 221 7.85 -0.76 0.75
N GLU A 222 7.27 -1.34 1.80
CA GLU A 222 7.74 -2.57 2.43
C GLU A 222 7.63 -3.77 1.49
N ARG A 223 6.51 -3.89 0.76
CA ARG A 223 6.29 -4.94 -0.25
C ARG A 223 7.30 -4.80 -1.40
N LEU A 224 7.44 -3.59 -1.94
CA LEU A 224 8.41 -3.33 -3.00
C LEU A 224 9.86 -3.61 -2.55
N ALA A 225 10.19 -3.27 -1.29
CA ALA A 225 11.49 -3.55 -0.72
C ALA A 225 11.77 -5.05 -0.63
N SER A 226 10.77 -5.88 -0.25
CA SER A 226 10.95 -7.33 -0.17
C SER A 226 11.19 -7.96 -1.53
N VAL A 227 10.48 -7.48 -2.57
CA VAL A 227 10.69 -7.93 -3.96
C VAL A 227 12.10 -7.58 -4.45
N ILE A 228 12.52 -6.32 -4.33
CA ILE A 228 13.84 -5.85 -4.80
C ILE A 228 14.98 -6.56 -4.06
N GLN A 229 14.83 -6.81 -2.76
CA GLN A 229 15.83 -7.49 -1.95
C GLN A 229 15.73 -9.02 -1.99
N GLN A 230 14.75 -9.56 -2.72
CA GLN A 230 14.48 -11.01 -2.80
C GLN A 230 14.35 -11.65 -1.40
N LYS A 231 13.63 -10.98 -0.49
CA LYS A 231 13.43 -11.43 0.87
C LYS A 231 12.15 -12.27 1.01
N GLU A 232 12.15 -13.16 2.01
CA GLU A 232 11.01 -14.03 2.28
C GLU A 232 9.77 -13.28 2.73
N SER A 233 9.94 -12.18 3.42
CA SER A 233 8.87 -11.32 3.85
C SER A 233 9.34 -9.87 3.98
N ASN A 234 8.40 -8.98 4.14
CA ASN A 234 8.68 -7.57 4.41
C ASN A 234 9.53 -7.40 5.69
N PHE A 235 9.43 -8.34 6.64
CA PHE A 235 10.12 -8.30 7.93
C PHE A 235 11.62 -8.57 7.81
N GLU A 236 12.07 -9.32 6.80
CA GLU A 236 13.48 -9.62 6.57
C GLU A 236 14.20 -8.55 5.72
N THR A 237 13.50 -7.47 5.38
CA THR A 237 14.10 -6.35 4.65
C THR A 237 14.98 -5.46 5.55
N ASP A 238 15.88 -4.70 4.96
CA ASP A 238 16.69 -3.69 5.66
C ASP A 238 15.88 -2.56 6.32
N LEU A 239 14.59 -2.49 6.04
CA LEU A 239 13.66 -1.53 6.68
C LEU A 239 13.24 -1.98 8.08
N ILE A 240 13.06 -3.29 8.30
CA ILE A 240 12.43 -3.82 9.51
C ILE A 240 13.38 -4.75 10.27
N PHE A 241 14.19 -5.54 9.57
CA PHE A 241 15.05 -6.53 10.21
C PHE A 241 16.00 -5.96 11.28
N PRO A 242 16.57 -4.74 11.16
CA PRO A 242 17.37 -4.15 12.23
C PRO A 242 16.60 -3.96 13.55
N ILE A 243 15.27 -3.79 13.50
CA ILE A 243 14.44 -3.74 14.71
C ILE A 243 14.34 -5.14 15.32
N ILE A 244 14.17 -6.17 14.49
CA ILE A 244 14.13 -7.58 14.92
C ILE A 244 15.49 -7.97 15.55
N GLU A 245 16.62 -7.60 14.95
CA GLU A 245 17.96 -7.82 15.54
C GLU A 245 18.08 -7.19 16.92
N LYS A 246 17.52 -6.00 17.09
CA LYS A 246 17.50 -5.34 18.41
C LYS A 246 16.62 -6.08 19.42
N VAL A 247 15.48 -6.62 18.97
CA VAL A 247 14.61 -7.46 19.82
C VAL A 247 15.35 -8.73 20.24
N ILE A 248 16.03 -9.40 19.32
CA ILE A 248 16.85 -10.59 19.61
C ILE A 248 17.93 -10.26 20.66
N ALA A 249 18.67 -9.17 20.44
CA ALA A 249 19.74 -8.75 21.34
C ALA A 249 19.26 -8.42 22.77
N ILE A 250 18.02 -7.95 22.93
CA ILE A 250 17.44 -7.63 24.25
C ILE A 250 16.86 -8.87 24.92
N SER A 251 16.15 -9.73 24.16
CA SER A 251 15.41 -10.88 24.71
C SER A 251 16.28 -12.15 24.83
N GLY A 252 17.36 -12.26 24.03
CA GLY A 252 18.09 -13.51 23.86
C GLY A 252 17.31 -14.58 23.08
N GLY A 253 16.22 -14.19 22.42
CA GLY A 253 15.35 -15.14 21.72
C GLY A 253 15.94 -15.70 20.43
N ASP A 254 15.38 -16.82 19.99
CA ASP A 254 15.78 -17.55 18.78
C ASP A 254 14.84 -17.25 17.61
N TYR A 255 15.36 -16.60 16.55
CA TYR A 255 14.58 -16.29 15.34
C TYR A 255 14.30 -17.52 14.48
N SER A 256 14.95 -18.67 14.73
CA SER A 256 14.65 -19.94 14.06
C SER A 256 13.42 -20.65 14.65
N ASP A 257 13.06 -20.35 15.89
CA ASP A 257 11.82 -20.85 16.51
C ASP A 257 10.60 -20.12 15.90
N PRO A 258 9.64 -20.83 15.28
CA PRO A 258 8.51 -20.20 14.58
C PRO A 258 7.64 -19.31 15.48
N ARG A 259 7.50 -19.66 16.75
CA ARG A 259 6.68 -18.90 17.71
C ARG A 259 7.37 -17.62 18.13
N GLN A 260 8.68 -17.69 18.41
CA GLN A 260 9.48 -16.51 18.74
C GLN A 260 9.66 -15.61 17.52
N LYS A 261 9.90 -16.19 16.32
CA LYS A 261 9.95 -15.46 15.05
C LYS A 261 8.70 -14.62 14.84
N MET A 262 7.51 -15.21 15.03
CA MET A 262 6.24 -14.50 14.93
C MET A 262 6.15 -13.37 15.96
N ALA A 263 6.52 -13.63 17.22
CA ALA A 263 6.49 -12.62 18.27
C ALA A 263 7.42 -11.44 17.96
N MET A 264 8.63 -11.68 17.48
CA MET A 264 9.59 -10.66 17.09
C MET A 264 9.09 -9.80 15.92
N LYS A 265 8.46 -10.43 14.91
CA LYS A 265 7.81 -9.70 13.79
C LYS A 265 6.71 -8.77 14.28
N VAL A 266 5.84 -9.26 15.17
CA VAL A 266 4.76 -8.43 15.76
C VAL A 266 5.33 -7.25 16.54
N ILE A 267 6.37 -7.50 17.36
CA ILE A 267 7.02 -6.42 18.14
C ILE A 267 7.64 -5.38 17.20
N ALA A 268 8.36 -5.82 16.18
CA ALA A 268 9.02 -4.91 15.23
C ALA A 268 8.02 -4.03 14.47
N ASP A 269 6.92 -4.59 13.99
CA ASP A 269 5.84 -3.84 13.36
C ASP A 269 5.21 -2.83 14.34
N HIS A 270 4.84 -3.31 15.51
CA HIS A 270 4.09 -2.52 16.47
C HIS A 270 4.92 -1.39 17.07
N ILE A 271 6.20 -1.58 17.33
CA ILE A 271 7.06 -0.49 17.83
C ILE A 271 7.25 0.61 16.78
N ARG A 272 7.32 0.23 15.50
CA ARG A 272 7.31 1.18 14.39
C ARG A 272 6.01 2.00 14.38
N ALA A 273 4.85 1.34 14.44
CA ALA A 273 3.54 1.98 14.49
C ALA A 273 3.42 2.95 15.69
N ILE A 274 3.75 2.48 16.87
CA ILE A 274 3.72 3.28 18.12
C ILE A 274 4.60 4.51 18.00
N THR A 275 5.83 4.35 17.51
CA THR A 275 6.79 5.46 17.39
C THR A 275 6.25 6.56 16.47
N PHE A 276 5.73 6.21 15.28
CA PHE A 276 5.19 7.20 14.36
C PHE A 276 3.87 7.82 14.83
N MET A 277 3.00 7.04 15.48
CA MET A 277 1.77 7.57 16.07
C MET A 277 2.07 8.61 17.16
N ILE A 278 3.01 8.32 18.07
CA ILE A 278 3.43 9.26 19.11
C ILE A 278 4.11 10.49 18.51
N SER A 279 4.97 10.31 17.51
CA SER A 279 5.65 11.41 16.81
C SER A 279 4.66 12.39 16.15
N ASP A 280 3.51 11.88 15.70
CA ASP A 280 2.43 12.68 15.13
C ASP A 280 1.43 13.21 16.20
N GLY A 281 1.75 13.06 17.50
CA GLY A 281 0.99 13.67 18.61
C GLY A 281 -0.12 12.80 19.20
N ILE A 282 -0.21 11.51 18.84
CA ILE A 282 -1.20 10.59 19.41
C ILE A 282 -0.69 10.06 20.75
N LEU A 283 -1.46 10.24 21.81
CA LEU A 283 -1.17 9.71 23.14
C LEU A 283 -2.14 8.58 23.49
N PRO A 284 -1.71 7.57 24.28
CA PRO A 284 -2.59 6.49 24.71
C PRO A 284 -3.80 6.99 25.49
N SER A 285 -4.99 6.50 25.12
CA SER A 285 -6.24 6.83 25.83
C SER A 285 -7.21 5.63 25.82
N ASN A 286 -8.41 5.83 26.37
CA ASN A 286 -9.42 4.79 26.44
C ASN A 286 -10.36 4.76 25.22
N GLU A 287 -10.27 5.76 24.33
CA GLU A 287 -11.14 5.88 23.16
C GLU A 287 -10.40 6.51 21.98
N GLY A 288 -11.02 6.43 20.81
CA GLY A 288 -10.53 7.04 19.57
C GLY A 288 -9.12 6.57 19.17
N ARG A 289 -8.33 7.50 18.65
CA ARG A 289 -6.96 7.23 18.16
C ARG A 289 -6.02 6.72 19.25
N GLY A 290 -6.15 7.27 20.46
CA GLY A 290 -5.35 6.87 21.60
C GLY A 290 -5.67 5.43 22.06
N TYR A 291 -6.90 4.98 21.91
CA TYR A 291 -7.25 3.57 22.15
C TYR A 291 -6.56 2.63 21.15
N VAL A 292 -6.51 3.01 19.87
CA VAL A 292 -5.80 2.22 18.84
C VAL A 292 -4.32 2.10 19.21
N LEU A 293 -3.66 3.20 19.56
CA LEU A 293 -2.28 3.19 20.03
C LEU A 293 -2.09 2.29 21.25
N ARG A 294 -2.96 2.43 22.25
CA ARG A 294 -2.93 1.60 23.46
C ARG A 294 -3.11 0.11 23.16
N ARG A 295 -4.02 -0.25 22.22
CA ARG A 295 -4.23 -1.64 21.77
C ARG A 295 -2.96 -2.21 21.14
N ILE A 296 -2.30 -1.47 20.24
CA ILE A 296 -1.07 -1.88 19.56
C ILE A 296 0.06 -2.05 20.60
N LEU A 297 0.22 -1.10 21.51
CA LEU A 297 1.22 -1.16 22.59
C LEU A 297 1.02 -2.40 23.47
N ARG A 298 -0.20 -2.65 23.94
CA ARG A 298 -0.51 -3.82 24.77
C ARG A 298 -0.26 -5.14 24.04
N ARG A 299 -0.53 -5.16 22.73
CA ARG A 299 -0.25 -6.34 21.90
C ARG A 299 1.26 -6.58 21.78
N ALA A 300 2.06 -5.55 21.55
CA ALA A 300 3.53 -5.66 21.56
C ALA A 300 4.07 -6.21 22.89
N VAL A 301 3.60 -5.66 24.02
CA VAL A 301 3.98 -6.13 25.36
C VAL A 301 3.58 -7.60 25.58
N ARG A 302 2.39 -8.01 25.14
CA ARG A 302 1.94 -9.40 25.23
C ARG A 302 2.86 -10.35 24.47
N PHE A 303 3.26 -9.99 23.25
CA PHE A 303 4.19 -10.79 22.46
C PHE A 303 5.61 -10.80 23.05
N GLY A 304 6.04 -9.69 23.68
CA GLY A 304 7.32 -9.65 24.40
C GLY A 304 7.43 -10.63 25.56
N ARG A 305 6.31 -11.09 26.12
CA ARG A 305 6.30 -12.14 27.16
C ARG A 305 6.50 -13.55 26.60
N LEU A 306 6.55 -13.71 25.29
CA LEU A 306 6.79 -15.00 24.63
C LEU A 306 8.27 -15.21 24.29
N LEU A 307 9.07 -14.17 24.49
CA LEU A 307 10.53 -14.13 24.32
C LEU A 307 11.24 -14.16 25.67
#